data_eae136dd2fea6b56aa4e507acea587b1
#
_entry.id   eae136dd2fea6b56aa4e507acea587b1
#
_cell.length_a   1.000
_cell.length_b   1.000
_cell.length_c   1.000
_cell.angle_alpha   90.00
_cell.angle_beta   90.00
_cell.angle_gamma   90.00
#
_symmetry.space_group_name_H-M   'P 1'
#
loop_
_entity.id
_entity.type
_entity.pdbx_description
1 polymer ?
#
loop_
_entity_poly.entity_id
_entity_poly.type
_entity_poly.pdbx_seq_one_letter_code
_entity_poly.pdbx_strand_id
1 'polypeptide(L)'
;VLGLLSIFYVFKSFDYNTVFTLVPFLSNFIVFNIPLFGWNIDILVFICIFLFVGAVGKSAQLGLHTWLPDAMEGPTPVSALIHAATMVTAGVFLIARCSLIFEYAPLALSIVTVFGALTAFFAATTALVQNDLKRVIAYSTCSQLGYMVFACGTSNYNVGVFHLANHAFFKALLF
;
A
#
# COMPACT_ATOMS: atom_id res chain seq x y z
N VAL A 1 -10.24 8.49 2.64
CA VAL A 1 -11.22 9.57 2.37
C VAL A 1 -10.51 10.83 1.86
N LEU A 2 -9.51 11.38 2.58
CA LEU A 2 -8.81 12.62 2.15
C LEU A 2 -8.20 12.50 0.74
N GLY A 3 -7.56 11.38 0.41
CA GLY A 3 -7.02 11.13 -0.93
C GLY A 3 -8.10 11.13 -2.03
N LEU A 4 -9.27 10.55 -1.75
CA LEU A 4 -10.39 10.59 -2.70
C LEU A 4 -10.98 11.99 -2.85
N LEU A 5 -11.12 12.72 -1.76
CA LEU A 5 -11.60 14.10 -1.81
C LEU A 5 -10.63 15.01 -2.58
N SER A 6 -9.32 14.81 -2.42
CA SER A 6 -8.32 15.57 -3.18
C SER A 6 -8.33 15.21 -4.68
N ILE A 7 -8.55 13.95 -5.05
CA ILE A 7 -8.78 13.55 -6.46
C ILE A 7 -10.00 14.30 -7.01
N PHE A 8 -11.13 14.26 -6.29
CA PHE A 8 -12.34 14.94 -6.75
C PHE A 8 -12.16 16.46 -6.86
N TYR A 9 -11.43 17.06 -5.92
CA TYR A 9 -11.16 18.50 -5.95
C TYR A 9 -10.38 18.91 -7.19
N VAL A 10 -9.36 18.11 -7.58
CA VAL A 10 -8.47 18.40 -8.71
C VAL A 10 -9.10 18.03 -10.05
N PHE A 11 -9.58 16.79 -10.17
CA PHE A 11 -10.04 16.21 -11.45
C PHE A 11 -11.55 16.37 -11.68
N LYS A 12 -12.32 16.78 -10.65
CA LYS A 12 -13.80 16.91 -10.67
C LYS A 12 -14.53 15.62 -11.08
N SER A 13 -13.84 14.48 -11.07
CA SER A 13 -14.38 13.17 -11.43
C SER A 13 -13.70 12.07 -10.62
N PHE A 14 -14.41 10.93 -10.43
CA PHE A 14 -13.84 9.69 -9.89
C PHE A 14 -13.62 8.62 -10.96
N ASP A 15 -13.98 8.91 -12.21
CA ASP A 15 -13.80 7.95 -13.29
C ASP A 15 -12.31 7.79 -13.62
N TYR A 16 -11.84 6.53 -13.60
CA TYR A 16 -10.43 6.21 -13.82
C TYR A 16 -9.93 6.71 -15.19
N ASN A 17 -10.75 6.59 -16.23
CA ASN A 17 -10.34 6.99 -17.57
C ASN A 17 -10.11 8.50 -17.64
N THR A 18 -11.03 9.29 -17.09
CA THR A 18 -10.91 10.75 -17.06
C THR A 18 -9.74 11.20 -16.19
N VAL A 19 -9.54 10.60 -15.02
CA VAL A 19 -8.42 10.93 -14.14
C VAL A 19 -7.09 10.61 -14.81
N PHE A 20 -6.94 9.41 -15.36
CA PHE A 20 -5.68 8.96 -15.96
C PHE A 20 -5.30 9.72 -17.23
N THR A 21 -6.27 10.18 -18.03
CA THR A 21 -6.01 11.03 -19.20
C THR A 21 -5.57 12.45 -18.79
N LEU A 22 -6.03 12.97 -17.65
CA LEU A 22 -5.71 14.31 -17.19
C LEU A 22 -4.40 14.40 -16.38
N VAL A 23 -3.95 13.31 -15.77
CA VAL A 23 -2.71 13.30 -14.95
C VAL A 23 -1.50 13.89 -15.68
N PRO A 24 -1.16 13.49 -16.94
CA PRO A 24 0.01 14.03 -17.63
C PRO A 24 -0.06 15.54 -17.87
N PHE A 25 -1.27 16.07 -18.09
CA PHE A 25 -1.46 17.50 -18.32
C PHE A 25 -1.37 18.31 -17.04
N LEU A 26 -1.83 17.77 -15.91
CA LEU A 26 -1.89 18.48 -14.63
C LEU A 26 -0.58 18.39 -13.84
N SER A 27 0.28 17.41 -14.12
CA SER A 27 1.55 17.22 -13.40
C SER A 27 2.46 18.45 -13.40
N ASN A 28 2.37 19.31 -14.43
CA ASN A 28 3.19 20.49 -14.58
C ASN A 28 2.54 21.81 -14.10
N PHE A 29 1.24 21.78 -13.74
CA PHE A 29 0.48 23.03 -13.56
C PHE A 29 0.04 23.31 -12.12
N ILE A 30 -0.03 22.31 -11.25
CA ILE A 30 -0.59 22.51 -9.91
C ILE A 30 0.43 22.20 -8.84
N VAL A 31 1.07 23.26 -8.34
CA VAL A 31 1.90 23.20 -7.13
C VAL A 31 1.04 23.66 -5.95
N PHE A 32 0.89 22.78 -4.96
CA PHE A 32 0.19 23.11 -3.74
C PHE A 32 1.18 23.73 -2.73
N ASN A 33 1.08 25.03 -2.51
CA ASN A 33 1.85 25.71 -1.48
C ASN A 33 1.23 25.44 -0.11
N ILE A 34 1.94 24.70 0.75
CA ILE A 34 1.57 24.59 2.15
C ILE A 34 2.24 25.72 2.92
N PRO A 35 1.49 26.79 3.28
CA PRO A 35 2.07 28.00 3.86
C PRO A 35 2.73 27.77 5.23
N LEU A 36 2.34 26.68 5.94
CA LEU A 36 2.84 26.36 7.28
C LEU A 36 4.30 25.91 7.29
N PHE A 37 4.81 25.33 6.19
CA PHE A 37 6.17 24.77 6.09
C PHE A 37 7.00 25.39 4.96
N GLY A 38 6.42 26.27 4.15
CA GLY A 38 7.10 26.89 3.01
C GLY A 38 7.49 25.88 1.90
N TRP A 39 6.90 24.70 1.90
CA TRP A 39 7.20 23.65 0.93
C TRP A 39 6.21 23.69 -0.23
N ASN A 40 6.77 23.75 -1.43
CA ASN A 40 6.01 23.60 -2.67
C ASN A 40 5.92 22.09 -2.97
N ILE A 41 4.77 21.50 -2.67
CA ILE A 41 4.52 20.07 -2.94
C ILE A 41 3.56 19.98 -4.11
N ASP A 42 3.89 19.14 -5.07
CA ASP A 42 2.99 18.85 -6.19
C ASP A 42 1.71 18.20 -5.66
N ILE A 43 0.57 18.65 -6.16
CA ILE A 43 -0.74 18.15 -5.73
C ILE A 43 -0.86 16.62 -5.93
N LEU A 44 -0.21 16.08 -6.95
CA LEU A 44 -0.19 14.63 -7.20
C LEU A 44 0.53 13.88 -6.10
N VAL A 45 1.64 14.41 -5.59
CA VAL A 45 2.38 13.84 -4.44
C VAL A 45 1.48 13.80 -3.21
N PHE A 46 0.74 14.89 -2.96
CA PHE A 46 -0.21 14.96 -1.85
C PHE A 46 -1.30 13.88 -1.97
N ILE A 47 -1.92 13.75 -3.13
CA ILE A 47 -2.92 12.71 -3.43
C ILE A 47 -2.35 11.32 -3.18
N CYS A 48 -1.16 11.02 -3.74
CA CYS A 48 -0.51 9.73 -3.61
C CYS A 48 -0.19 9.37 -2.16
N ILE A 49 0.31 10.33 -1.37
CA ILE A 49 0.61 10.11 0.05
C ILE A 49 -0.66 9.74 0.83
N PHE A 50 -1.78 10.44 0.62
CA PHE A 50 -3.03 10.12 1.32
C PHE A 50 -3.64 8.78 0.88
N LEU A 51 -3.52 8.43 -0.40
CA LEU A 51 -3.91 7.10 -0.89
C LEU A 51 -3.01 6.02 -0.26
N PHE A 52 -1.71 6.30 -0.18
CA PHE A 52 -0.75 5.37 0.43
C PHE A 52 -1.00 5.17 1.92
N VAL A 53 -1.30 6.21 2.69
CA VAL A 53 -1.70 6.07 4.11
C VAL A 53 -2.91 5.16 4.27
N GLY A 54 -3.90 5.28 3.38
CA GLY A 54 -5.03 4.35 3.34
C GLY A 54 -4.61 2.90 3.03
N ALA A 55 -3.67 2.73 2.09
CA ALA A 55 -3.10 1.42 1.74
C ALA A 55 -2.29 0.83 2.91
N VAL A 56 -1.50 1.63 3.62
CA VAL A 56 -0.72 1.24 4.82
C VAL A 56 -1.63 0.63 5.89
N GLY A 57 -2.77 1.25 6.16
CA GLY A 57 -3.73 0.75 7.15
C GLY A 57 -4.30 -0.62 6.76
N LYS A 58 -4.73 -0.80 5.50
CA LYS A 58 -5.28 -2.06 5.01
C LYS A 58 -4.25 -3.17 4.84
N SER A 59 -3.06 -2.83 4.35
CA SER A 59 -1.97 -3.80 4.09
C SER A 59 -1.03 -4.00 5.28
N ALA A 60 -1.42 -3.55 6.45
CA ALA A 60 -0.67 -3.74 7.70
C ALA A 60 0.83 -3.39 7.56
N GLN A 61 1.13 -2.24 6.96
CA GLN A 61 2.50 -1.75 6.86
C GLN A 61 2.97 -1.15 8.18
N LEU A 62 4.27 -0.93 8.30
CA LEU A 62 4.90 -0.39 9.50
C LEU A 62 4.16 0.87 10.02
N GLY A 63 3.89 0.88 11.32
CA GLY A 63 3.10 1.91 12.00
C GLY A 63 1.61 1.55 12.19
N LEU A 64 0.98 0.83 11.25
CA LEU A 64 -0.43 0.41 11.30
C LEU A 64 -0.61 -1.11 11.15
N HIS A 65 0.39 -1.91 11.59
CA HIS A 65 0.43 -3.37 11.39
C HIS A 65 -0.08 -4.18 12.58
N THR A 66 -0.20 -3.59 13.77
CA THR A 66 -0.46 -4.31 15.04
C THR A 66 -1.77 -5.08 15.05
N TRP A 67 -2.77 -4.62 14.31
CA TRP A 67 -4.07 -5.27 14.23
C TRP A 67 -4.02 -6.66 13.55
N LEU A 68 -3.05 -6.90 12.67
CA LEU A 68 -3.01 -8.15 11.89
C LEU A 68 -2.64 -9.36 12.75
N PRO A 69 -1.60 -9.35 13.61
CA PRO A 69 -1.35 -10.43 14.55
C PRO A 69 -2.48 -10.64 15.57
N ASP A 70 -3.12 -9.57 16.03
CA ASP A 70 -4.23 -9.67 17.00
C ASP A 70 -5.49 -10.30 16.37
N ALA A 71 -5.70 -10.09 15.07
CA ALA A 71 -6.77 -10.74 14.32
C ALA A 71 -6.62 -12.27 14.21
N MET A 72 -5.46 -12.84 14.58
CA MET A 72 -5.21 -14.28 14.56
C MET A 72 -5.88 -15.04 15.72
N GLU A 73 -6.49 -14.38 16.67
CA GLU A 73 -7.32 -15.00 17.72
C GLU A 73 -8.61 -15.60 17.16
N GLY A 74 -9.02 -15.18 15.97
CA GLY A 74 -10.20 -15.70 15.29
C GLY A 74 -10.03 -17.11 14.71
N PRO A 75 -11.14 -17.67 14.15
CA PRO A 75 -11.12 -19.00 13.51
C PRO A 75 -10.13 -19.04 12.32
N THR A 76 -9.38 -20.14 12.18
CA THR A 76 -8.35 -20.30 11.16
C THR A 76 -8.84 -20.07 9.70
N PRO A 77 -10.04 -20.52 9.29
CA PRO A 77 -10.53 -20.24 7.94
C PRO A 77 -10.71 -18.75 7.65
N VAL A 78 -11.10 -17.97 8.67
CA VAL A 78 -11.24 -16.50 8.56
C VAL A 78 -9.87 -15.84 8.42
N SER A 79 -8.90 -16.30 9.22
CA SER A 79 -7.52 -15.80 9.14
C SER A 79 -6.91 -16.09 7.76
N ALA A 80 -7.14 -17.28 7.20
CA ALA A 80 -6.66 -17.65 5.88
C ALA A 80 -7.28 -16.80 4.76
N LEU A 81 -8.61 -16.63 4.77
CA LEU A 81 -9.31 -15.97 3.69
C LEU A 81 -9.21 -14.44 3.79
N ILE A 82 -9.57 -13.87 4.95
CA ILE A 82 -9.68 -12.41 5.10
C ILE A 82 -8.32 -11.77 5.33
N HIS A 83 -7.56 -12.28 6.30
CA HIS A 83 -6.34 -11.62 6.76
C HIS A 83 -5.09 -12.02 5.97
N ALA A 84 -5.07 -13.14 5.28
CA ALA A 84 -3.93 -13.55 4.48
C ALA A 84 -4.10 -13.29 2.98
N ALA A 85 -5.26 -13.61 2.41
CA ALA A 85 -5.43 -13.63 0.96
C ALA A 85 -6.14 -12.39 0.38
N THR A 86 -7.10 -11.76 1.08
CA THR A 86 -7.99 -10.77 0.46
C THR A 86 -7.87 -9.36 1.02
N MET A 87 -8.13 -9.15 2.30
CA MET A 87 -8.24 -7.80 2.87
C MET A 87 -6.89 -7.05 2.85
N VAL A 88 -5.82 -7.72 3.19
CA VAL A 88 -4.48 -7.10 3.28
C VAL A 88 -3.85 -6.83 1.90
N THR A 89 -4.26 -7.55 0.87
CA THR A 89 -3.78 -7.34 -0.51
C THR A 89 -4.42 -6.13 -1.20
N ALA A 90 -5.55 -5.64 -0.65
CA ALA A 90 -6.29 -4.51 -1.21
C ALA A 90 -5.45 -3.22 -1.31
N GLY A 91 -4.53 -2.96 -0.37
CA GLY A 91 -3.66 -1.79 -0.42
C GLY A 91 -2.62 -1.87 -1.53
N VAL A 92 -2.02 -3.05 -1.75
CA VAL A 92 -1.10 -3.28 -2.89
C VAL A 92 -1.84 -3.13 -4.21
N PHE A 93 -3.05 -3.69 -4.30
CA PHE A 93 -3.89 -3.54 -5.48
C PHE A 93 -4.26 -2.07 -5.76
N LEU A 94 -4.56 -1.29 -4.71
CA LEU A 94 -4.84 0.14 -4.84
C LEU A 94 -3.65 0.87 -5.48
N ILE A 95 -2.43 0.64 -5.00
CA ILE A 95 -1.21 1.26 -5.55
C ILE A 95 -1.02 0.85 -7.01
N ALA A 96 -1.14 -0.44 -7.33
CA ALA A 96 -1.02 -0.95 -8.69
C ALA A 96 -2.11 -0.39 -9.61
N ARG A 97 -3.35 -0.26 -9.15
CA ARG A 97 -4.45 0.31 -9.94
C ARG A 97 -4.28 1.79 -10.23
N CYS A 98 -3.73 2.53 -9.26
CA CYS A 98 -3.44 3.96 -9.38
C CYS A 98 -2.02 4.24 -9.90
N SER A 99 -1.35 3.26 -10.52
CA SER A 99 0.04 3.35 -10.97
C SER A 99 0.33 4.61 -11.78
N LEU A 100 -0.55 5.00 -12.70
CA LEU A 100 -0.39 6.21 -13.49
C LEU A 100 -0.27 7.49 -12.64
N ILE A 101 -1.02 7.60 -11.54
CA ILE A 101 -0.91 8.76 -10.66
C ILE A 101 0.42 8.72 -9.90
N PHE A 102 0.83 7.52 -9.45
CA PHE A 102 2.09 7.34 -8.70
C PHE A 102 3.33 7.61 -9.56
N GLU A 103 3.32 7.25 -10.87
CA GLU A 103 4.44 7.50 -11.79
C GLU A 103 4.75 9.00 -11.96
N TYR A 104 3.73 9.84 -11.89
CA TYR A 104 3.91 11.31 -11.94
C TYR A 104 4.24 11.93 -10.57
N ALA A 105 4.45 11.11 -9.54
CA ALA A 105 4.76 11.55 -8.18
C ALA A 105 6.01 10.80 -7.64
N PRO A 106 7.22 11.07 -8.14
CA PRO A 106 8.44 10.30 -7.80
C PRO A 106 8.79 10.36 -6.31
N LEU A 107 8.49 11.46 -5.64
CA LEU A 107 8.67 11.59 -4.19
C LEU A 107 7.76 10.62 -3.44
N ALA A 108 6.52 10.45 -3.87
CA ALA A 108 5.60 9.49 -3.27
C ALA A 108 6.09 8.04 -3.50
N LEU A 109 6.59 7.71 -4.70
CA LEU A 109 7.18 6.40 -4.99
C LEU A 109 8.39 6.09 -4.09
N SER A 110 9.25 7.07 -3.85
CA SER A 110 10.38 6.91 -2.93
C SER A 110 9.91 6.60 -1.50
N ILE A 111 8.88 7.28 -1.02
CA ILE A 111 8.27 7.01 0.29
C ILE A 111 7.71 5.59 0.34
N VAL A 112 6.94 5.18 -0.67
CA VAL A 112 6.36 3.83 -0.78
C VAL A 112 7.45 2.76 -0.73
N THR A 113 8.56 2.97 -1.45
CA THR A 113 9.70 2.05 -1.50
C THR A 113 10.34 1.88 -0.12
N VAL A 114 10.63 2.98 0.55
CA VAL A 114 11.26 2.97 1.89
C VAL A 114 10.34 2.28 2.91
N PHE A 115 9.06 2.64 2.93
CA PHE A 115 8.09 2.01 3.86
C PHE A 115 7.92 0.51 3.58
N GLY A 116 7.89 0.10 2.31
CA GLY A 116 7.84 -1.31 1.93
C GLY A 116 9.05 -2.10 2.42
N ALA A 117 10.26 -1.56 2.20
CA ALA A 117 11.51 -2.20 2.64
C ALA A 117 11.60 -2.30 4.17
N LEU A 118 11.29 -1.21 4.88
CA LEU A 118 11.28 -1.20 6.34
C LEU A 118 10.27 -2.18 6.92
N THR A 119 9.08 -2.27 6.33
CA THR A 119 8.06 -3.23 6.76
C THR A 119 8.52 -4.66 6.55
N ALA A 120 9.10 -4.96 5.38
CA ALA A 120 9.59 -6.29 5.06
C ALA A 120 10.65 -6.74 6.08
N PHE A 121 11.61 -5.89 6.39
CA PHE A 121 12.67 -6.18 7.34
C PHE A 121 12.14 -6.31 8.78
N PHE A 122 11.37 -5.33 9.24
CA PHE A 122 10.83 -5.31 10.60
C PHE A 122 9.93 -6.52 10.87
N ALA A 123 8.99 -6.82 9.96
CA ALA A 123 8.08 -7.94 10.16
C ALA A 123 8.79 -9.30 10.09
N ALA A 124 9.83 -9.44 9.25
CA ALA A 124 10.63 -10.66 9.20
C ALA A 124 11.40 -10.90 10.51
N THR A 125 12.02 -9.87 11.07
CA THR A 125 12.75 -9.97 12.34
C THR A 125 11.82 -10.27 13.52
N THR A 126 10.65 -9.65 13.57
CA THR A 126 9.65 -9.93 14.61
C THR A 126 9.06 -11.34 14.50
N ALA A 127 8.91 -11.88 13.30
CA ALA A 127 8.43 -13.24 13.10
C ALA A 127 9.34 -14.29 13.75
N LEU A 128 10.66 -14.07 13.80
CA LEU A 128 11.63 -14.99 14.39
C LEU A 128 11.47 -15.15 15.92
N VAL A 129 10.90 -14.16 16.58
CA VAL A 129 10.79 -14.11 18.05
C VAL A 129 9.38 -14.52 18.53
N GLN A 130 8.45 -14.81 17.63
CA GLN A 130 7.08 -15.21 18.00
C GLN A 130 7.05 -16.69 18.39
N ASN A 131 6.31 -17.00 19.47
CA ASN A 131 6.11 -18.37 19.94
C ASN A 131 4.89 -19.04 19.32
N ASP A 132 3.90 -18.26 18.87
CA ASP A 132 2.65 -18.77 18.30
C ASP A 132 2.76 -18.94 16.78
N LEU A 133 2.49 -20.13 16.26
CA LEU A 133 2.54 -20.43 14.83
C LEU A 133 1.65 -19.49 14.00
N LYS A 134 0.43 -19.18 14.46
CA LYS A 134 -0.46 -18.26 13.76
C LYS A 134 0.13 -16.86 13.67
N ARG A 135 0.77 -16.37 14.74
CA ARG A 135 1.45 -15.07 14.76
C ARG A 135 2.68 -15.06 13.87
N VAL A 136 3.47 -16.13 13.85
CA VAL A 136 4.60 -16.28 12.90
C VAL A 136 4.12 -16.13 11.46
N ILE A 137 3.04 -16.84 11.08
CA ILE A 137 2.47 -16.77 9.73
C ILE A 137 1.90 -15.38 9.44
N ALA A 138 1.32 -14.69 10.43
CA ALA A 138 0.82 -13.32 10.29
C ALA A 138 1.95 -12.32 10.03
N TYR A 139 3.02 -12.33 10.82
CA TYR A 139 4.18 -11.48 10.59
C TYR A 139 4.89 -11.77 9.27
N SER A 140 4.97 -13.04 8.90
CA SER A 140 5.45 -13.45 7.59
C SER A 140 4.55 -12.89 6.45
N THR A 141 3.23 -12.79 6.65
CA THR A 141 2.33 -12.11 5.71
C THR A 141 2.62 -10.61 5.62
N CYS A 142 2.81 -9.91 6.76
CA CYS A 142 3.25 -8.53 6.79
C CYS A 142 4.54 -8.30 6.00
N SER A 143 5.53 -9.16 6.19
CA SER A 143 6.81 -9.06 5.49
C SER A 143 6.64 -9.22 3.97
N GLN A 144 5.84 -10.19 3.53
CA GLN A 144 5.58 -10.39 2.09
C GLN A 144 4.81 -9.22 1.47
N LEU A 145 3.86 -8.64 2.19
CA LEU A 145 3.17 -7.42 1.76
C LEU A 145 4.15 -6.24 1.64
N GLY A 146 5.13 -6.15 2.54
CA GLY A 146 6.22 -5.19 2.45
C GLY A 146 7.01 -5.32 1.15
N TYR A 147 7.35 -6.55 0.71
CA TYR A 147 8.00 -6.79 -0.58
C TYR A 147 7.13 -6.39 -1.77
N MET A 148 5.81 -6.63 -1.72
CA MET A 148 4.90 -6.21 -2.79
C MET A 148 4.82 -4.68 -2.88
N VAL A 149 4.72 -4.00 -1.75
CA VAL A 149 4.72 -2.53 -1.68
C VAL A 149 6.05 -1.96 -2.18
N PHE A 150 7.17 -2.56 -1.79
CA PHE A 150 8.49 -2.21 -2.29
C PHE A 150 8.58 -2.35 -3.82
N ALA A 151 8.09 -3.45 -4.39
CA ALA A 151 8.07 -3.66 -5.84
C ALA A 151 7.22 -2.60 -6.55
N CYS A 152 6.04 -2.24 -6.00
CA CYS A 152 5.22 -1.15 -6.54
C CYS A 152 5.94 0.20 -6.45
N GLY A 153 6.66 0.46 -5.35
CA GLY A 153 7.45 1.69 -5.16
C GLY A 153 8.61 1.84 -6.15
N THR A 154 9.16 0.74 -6.66
CA THR A 154 10.17 0.73 -7.74
C THR A 154 9.55 0.68 -9.14
N SER A 155 8.28 1.05 -9.29
CA SER A 155 7.51 1.04 -10.56
C SER A 155 7.34 -0.34 -11.20
N ASN A 156 7.63 -1.43 -10.48
CA ASN A 156 7.48 -2.81 -10.95
C ASN A 156 6.12 -3.40 -10.52
N TYR A 157 5.03 -2.76 -10.92
CA TYR A 157 3.66 -3.16 -10.52
C TYR A 157 3.29 -4.58 -10.93
N ASN A 158 3.73 -5.02 -12.12
CA ASN A 158 3.47 -6.37 -12.61
C ASN A 158 4.07 -7.44 -11.69
N VAL A 159 5.28 -7.21 -11.19
CA VAL A 159 5.94 -8.11 -10.23
C VAL A 159 5.19 -8.11 -8.90
N GLY A 160 4.77 -6.93 -8.43
CA GLY A 160 3.96 -6.80 -7.21
C GLY A 160 2.66 -7.58 -7.29
N VAL A 161 1.91 -7.45 -8.39
CA VAL A 161 0.63 -8.15 -8.61
C VAL A 161 0.83 -9.66 -8.81
N PHE A 162 1.88 -10.07 -9.53
CA PHE A 162 2.22 -11.47 -9.69
C PHE A 162 2.55 -12.14 -8.33
N HIS A 163 3.37 -11.47 -7.53
CA HIS A 163 3.69 -11.96 -6.19
C HIS A 163 2.45 -12.02 -5.29
N LEU A 164 1.54 -11.04 -5.41
CA LEU A 164 0.27 -11.01 -4.69
C LEU A 164 -0.58 -12.26 -5.00
N ALA A 165 -0.72 -12.62 -6.27
CA ALA A 165 -1.47 -13.80 -6.68
C ALA A 165 -0.88 -15.09 -6.08
N ASN A 166 0.42 -15.30 -6.23
CA ASN A 166 1.11 -16.47 -5.69
C ASN A 166 1.02 -16.51 -4.15
N HIS A 167 1.22 -15.38 -3.49
CA HIS A 167 1.12 -15.27 -2.04
C HIS A 167 -0.26 -15.66 -1.52
N ALA A 168 -1.33 -15.24 -2.17
CA ALA A 168 -2.70 -15.55 -1.75
C ALA A 168 -2.91 -17.08 -1.69
N PHE A 169 -2.46 -17.81 -2.71
CA PHE A 169 -2.60 -19.28 -2.75
C PHE A 169 -1.77 -19.99 -1.69
N PHE A 170 -0.47 -19.73 -1.62
CA PHE A 170 0.37 -20.48 -0.67
C PHE A 170 0.10 -20.09 0.79
N LYS A 171 -0.32 -18.85 1.07
CA LYS A 171 -0.69 -18.47 2.44
C LYS A 171 -2.02 -19.08 2.88
N ALA A 172 -3.01 -19.15 1.99
CA ALA A 172 -4.24 -19.86 2.30
C ALA A 172 -3.97 -21.33 2.63
N LEU A 173 -3.05 -21.97 1.92
CA LEU A 173 -2.62 -23.34 2.20
C LEU A 173 -1.91 -23.46 3.57
N LEU A 174 -1.01 -22.56 3.88
CA LEU A 174 -0.26 -22.59 5.15
C LEU A 174 -1.16 -22.42 6.38
N PHE A 175 -2.20 -21.58 6.29
CA PHE A 175 -3.19 -21.44 7.35
C PHE A 175 -4.11 -22.64 7.41
#